data_512bc3968d3a37f2c5440b8cba237f35
#
_entry.id   512bc3968d3a37f2c5440b8cba237f35
#
_cell.length_a   1.000
_cell.length_b   1.000
_cell.length_c   1.000
_cell.angle_alpha   90.00
_cell.angle_beta   90.00
_cell.angle_gamma   90.00
#
_symmetry.space_group_name_H-M   'P 1'
#
loop_
_entity.id
_entity.type
_entity.pdbx_description
1 polymer ?
#
loop_
_entity_poly.entity_id
_entity_poly.type
_entity_poly.pdbx_seq_one_letter_code
_entity_poly.pdbx_strand_id
1 'polypeptide(L)'
;GLKFTDKLDIDPVPKEFLDDNVIVVYTPAIKNDNVFLDFFSNKKRNKIFKRSEILGQISANSKCIAVAGTHGKTSTTAILSHLLYSNQVKFRSFVGGIMKGFDSNYLSTGDEYVIVEADEYDRSFLALDPDYSLITSIEKDHLDVYDDLESILTSFGIFCDKTKKSVIAEKDIN
;
A
#
# COMPACT_ATOMS: atom_id res chain seq x y z
N GLY A 1 -15.09 -13.12 5.38
CA GLY A 1 -14.94 -11.79 5.97
C GLY A 1 -13.57 -11.66 6.61
N LEU A 2 -12.94 -10.49 6.45
CA LEU A 2 -11.68 -10.18 7.13
C LEU A 2 -11.96 -10.06 8.64
N LYS A 3 -11.26 -10.84 9.45
CA LYS A 3 -11.26 -10.68 10.90
C LYS A 3 -9.92 -10.09 11.33
N PHE A 4 -9.96 -9.02 12.09
CA PHE A 4 -8.79 -8.42 12.71
C PHE A 4 -8.75 -8.83 14.18
N THR A 5 -7.56 -9.15 14.70
CA THR A 5 -7.34 -9.35 16.13
C THR A 5 -6.11 -8.56 16.56
N ASP A 6 -6.30 -7.61 17.46
CA ASP A 6 -5.25 -6.80 18.06
C ASP A 6 -4.76 -7.38 19.40
N LYS A 7 -5.22 -8.56 19.80
CA LYS A 7 -4.87 -9.13 21.09
C LYS A 7 -3.55 -9.87 21.02
N LEU A 8 -2.58 -9.34 21.73
CA LEU A 8 -1.29 -9.96 22.05
C LEU A 8 -1.42 -11.14 23.05
N ASP A 9 -2.60 -11.40 23.59
CA ASP A 9 -2.85 -12.53 24.46
C ASP A 9 -3.02 -13.80 23.60
N ILE A 10 -2.32 -14.83 24.00
CA ILE A 10 -2.26 -16.18 23.40
C ILE A 10 -3.63 -16.87 23.52
N ASP A 11 -4.65 -16.28 22.90
CA ASP A 11 -5.83 -17.05 22.56
C ASP A 11 -5.48 -17.93 21.37
N PRO A 12 -5.85 -19.20 21.39
CA PRO A 12 -5.51 -20.10 20.31
C PRO A 12 -6.01 -19.53 18.99
N VAL A 13 -5.15 -19.60 17.97
CA VAL A 13 -5.52 -19.21 16.60
C VAL A 13 -6.91 -19.78 16.30
N PRO A 14 -7.89 -18.97 15.88
CA PRO A 14 -9.24 -19.44 15.62
C PRO A 14 -9.21 -20.66 14.68
N LYS A 15 -10.06 -21.64 14.94
CA LYS A 15 -10.05 -22.93 14.22
C LYS A 15 -10.13 -22.78 12.71
N GLU A 16 -10.84 -21.75 12.25
CA GLU A 16 -10.98 -21.41 10.83
C GLU A 16 -9.66 -21.03 10.15
N PHE A 17 -8.62 -20.64 10.91
CA PHE A 17 -7.27 -20.30 10.42
C PHE A 17 -6.25 -21.43 10.64
N LEU A 18 -6.67 -22.55 11.20
CA LEU A 18 -5.80 -23.71 11.36
C LEU A 18 -5.63 -24.51 10.08
N ASP A 19 -6.42 -24.21 9.05
CA ASP A 19 -6.36 -24.87 7.75
C ASP A 19 -5.04 -24.58 7.03
N ASP A 20 -4.52 -25.56 6.31
CA ASP A 20 -3.21 -25.53 5.65
C ASP A 20 -3.19 -24.66 4.36
N ASN A 21 -4.22 -23.86 4.08
CA ASN A 21 -4.35 -23.10 2.84
C ASN A 21 -4.76 -21.65 3.11
N VAL A 22 -4.11 -21.02 4.08
CA VAL A 22 -4.38 -19.65 4.50
C VAL A 22 -3.44 -18.69 3.78
N ILE A 23 -3.97 -17.56 3.32
CA ILE A 23 -3.18 -16.41 2.87
C ILE A 23 -3.06 -15.46 4.07
N VAL A 24 -1.84 -15.24 4.51
CA VAL A 24 -1.51 -14.32 5.61
C VAL A 24 -0.95 -13.04 5.03
N VAL A 25 -1.54 -11.91 5.40
CA VAL A 25 -1.05 -10.59 4.98
C VAL A 25 -0.67 -9.81 6.23
N TYR A 26 0.55 -9.30 6.26
CA TYR A 26 1.06 -8.53 7.40
C TYR A 26 1.63 -7.17 6.96
N THR A 27 1.76 -6.25 7.91
CA THR A 27 2.37 -4.92 7.69
C THR A 27 3.73 -4.86 8.39
N PRO A 28 4.64 -3.95 7.97
CA PRO A 28 5.94 -3.75 8.64
C PRO A 28 5.83 -3.36 10.12
N ALA A 29 4.66 -2.87 10.57
CA ALA A 29 4.41 -2.56 11.98
C ALA A 29 4.38 -3.81 12.87
N ILE A 30 4.18 -4.99 12.30
CA ILE A 30 4.25 -6.27 13.02
C ILE A 30 5.73 -6.61 13.25
N LYS A 31 6.10 -6.78 14.52
CA LYS A 31 7.46 -7.18 14.89
C LYS A 31 7.77 -8.60 14.43
N ASN A 32 9.04 -8.87 14.14
CA ASN A 32 9.50 -10.18 13.68
C ASN A 32 9.33 -11.32 14.71
N ASP A 33 9.20 -10.97 16.00
CA ASP A 33 8.95 -11.91 17.10
C ASP A 33 7.45 -12.16 17.36
N ASN A 34 6.58 -11.74 16.46
CA ASN A 34 5.14 -11.95 16.59
C ASN A 34 4.79 -13.43 16.47
N VAL A 35 4.17 -13.97 17.52
CA VAL A 35 3.83 -15.40 17.65
C VAL A 35 2.90 -15.92 16.56
N PHE A 36 2.03 -15.08 16.00
CA PHE A 36 1.16 -15.48 14.89
C PHE A 36 1.93 -15.57 13.58
N LEU A 37 2.84 -14.60 13.34
CA LEU A 37 3.68 -14.62 12.14
C LEU A 37 4.57 -15.88 12.15
N ASP A 38 5.18 -16.21 13.29
CA ASP A 38 5.97 -17.42 13.46
C ASP A 38 5.12 -18.68 13.27
N PHE A 39 3.96 -18.75 13.90
CA PHE A 39 3.03 -19.88 13.75
C PHE A 39 2.67 -20.16 12.29
N PHE A 40 2.32 -19.11 11.52
CA PHE A 40 1.94 -19.29 10.12
C PHE A 40 3.15 -19.55 9.21
N SER A 41 4.33 -19.00 9.52
CA SER A 41 5.57 -19.22 8.78
C SER A 41 6.04 -20.68 8.82
N ASN A 42 5.77 -21.36 9.92
CA ASN A 42 6.13 -22.77 10.11
C ASN A 42 5.19 -23.75 9.38
N LYS A 43 4.10 -23.27 8.77
CA LYS A 43 3.16 -24.09 7.99
C LYS A 43 3.50 -24.05 6.50
N LYS A 44 3.93 -25.18 5.93
CA LYS A 44 4.45 -25.30 4.55
C LYS A 44 3.48 -24.87 3.43
N ARG A 45 2.17 -24.83 3.68
CA ARG A 45 1.15 -24.51 2.66
C ARG A 45 0.64 -23.08 2.74
N ASN A 46 0.96 -22.35 3.81
CA ASN A 46 0.54 -20.96 3.93
C ASN A 46 1.35 -20.06 3.01
N LYS A 47 0.67 -19.11 2.41
CA LYS A 47 1.29 -18.03 1.64
C LYS A 47 1.31 -16.80 2.51
N ILE A 48 2.48 -16.27 2.78
CA ILE A 48 2.68 -15.09 3.62
C ILE A 48 3.19 -13.97 2.73
N PHE A 49 2.53 -12.82 2.82
CA PHE A 49 2.84 -11.64 2.02
C PHE A 49 2.88 -10.39 2.89
N LYS A 50 3.77 -9.48 2.56
CA LYS A 50 3.62 -8.08 3.01
C LYS A 50 2.38 -7.46 2.36
N ARG A 51 1.73 -6.54 3.07
CA ARG A 51 0.59 -5.78 2.52
C ARG A 51 0.94 -5.12 1.17
N SER A 52 2.15 -4.57 1.06
CA SER A 52 2.64 -3.95 -0.18
C SER A 52 2.73 -4.94 -1.36
N GLU A 53 3.15 -6.18 -1.10
CA GLU A 53 3.23 -7.22 -2.14
C GLU A 53 1.85 -7.61 -2.67
N ILE A 54 0.87 -7.78 -1.77
CA ILE A 54 -0.53 -8.06 -2.17
C ILE A 54 -1.10 -6.86 -2.93
N LEU A 55 -0.81 -5.64 -2.48
CA LEU A 55 -1.27 -4.45 -3.16
C LEU A 55 -0.65 -4.33 -4.57
N GLY A 56 0.63 -4.68 -4.72
CA GLY A 56 1.30 -4.81 -6.02
C GLY A 56 0.61 -5.82 -6.93
N GLN A 57 0.27 -7.01 -6.42
CA GLN A 57 -0.45 -8.04 -7.19
C GLN A 57 -1.86 -7.60 -7.59
N ILE A 58 -2.59 -6.91 -6.71
CA ILE A 58 -3.93 -6.37 -7.02
C ILE A 58 -3.84 -5.30 -8.11
N SER A 59 -2.83 -4.41 -8.03
CA SER A 59 -2.65 -3.31 -8.97
C SER A 59 -2.17 -3.77 -10.35
N ALA A 60 -1.47 -4.89 -10.44
CA ALA A 60 -0.92 -5.40 -11.70
C ALA A 60 -1.98 -5.79 -12.74
N ASN A 61 -3.22 -6.05 -12.32
CA ASN A 61 -4.32 -6.45 -13.19
C ASN A 61 -5.19 -5.29 -13.72
N SER A 62 -4.82 -4.05 -13.43
CA SER A 62 -5.56 -2.84 -13.80
C SER A 62 -4.59 -1.72 -14.13
N LYS A 63 -5.04 -0.63 -14.73
CA LYS A 63 -4.21 0.57 -14.90
C LYS A 63 -3.94 1.20 -13.53
N CYS A 64 -2.73 1.09 -13.05
CA CYS A 64 -2.34 1.55 -11.72
C CYS A 64 -1.96 3.03 -11.72
N ILE A 65 -2.59 3.80 -10.83
CA ILE A 65 -2.23 5.18 -10.49
C ILE A 65 -1.72 5.17 -9.06
N ALA A 66 -0.45 5.43 -8.86
CA ALA A 66 0.17 5.46 -7.53
C ALA A 66 0.45 6.89 -7.10
N VAL A 67 0.07 7.23 -5.87
CA VAL A 67 0.31 8.54 -5.26
C VAL A 67 1.35 8.38 -4.17
N ALA A 68 2.55 8.87 -4.41
CA ALA A 68 3.68 8.82 -3.50
C ALA A 68 4.10 10.24 -3.04
N GLY A 69 4.98 10.29 -2.06
CA GLY A 69 5.54 11.54 -1.53
C GLY A 69 5.51 11.61 -0.02
N THR A 70 6.29 12.48 0.58
CA THR A 70 6.39 12.59 2.04
C THR A 70 5.08 13.09 2.64
N HIS A 71 4.46 14.11 2.07
CA HIS A 71 3.22 14.71 2.55
C HIS A 71 2.13 14.73 1.47
N GLY A 72 0.87 14.75 1.88
CA GLY A 72 -0.27 14.92 0.99
C GLY A 72 -0.75 13.67 0.25
N LYS A 73 -0.11 12.53 0.38
CA LYS A 73 -0.51 11.25 -0.25
C LYS A 73 -1.99 10.94 -0.05
N THR A 74 -2.41 10.82 1.21
CA THR A 74 -3.80 10.47 1.59
C THR A 74 -4.82 11.45 1.01
N SER A 75 -4.55 12.76 1.15
CA SER A 75 -5.44 13.80 0.63
C SER A 75 -5.56 13.73 -0.89
N THR A 76 -4.43 13.61 -1.60
CA THR A 76 -4.41 13.53 -3.07
C THR A 76 -5.11 12.27 -3.56
N THR A 77 -4.85 11.12 -2.91
CA THR A 77 -5.51 9.84 -3.25
C THR A 77 -7.02 9.91 -3.03
N ALA A 78 -7.46 10.51 -1.92
CA ALA A 78 -8.87 10.70 -1.61
C ALA A 78 -9.56 11.66 -2.60
N ILE A 79 -8.93 12.78 -2.94
CA ILE A 79 -9.45 13.76 -3.92
C ILE A 79 -9.58 13.09 -5.30
N LEU A 80 -8.54 12.39 -5.76
CA LEU A 80 -8.55 11.68 -7.03
C LEU A 80 -9.66 10.62 -7.06
N SER A 81 -9.82 9.86 -5.99
CA SER A 81 -10.88 8.86 -5.85
C SER A 81 -12.26 9.50 -5.94
N HIS A 82 -12.46 10.64 -5.27
CA HIS A 82 -13.72 11.38 -5.33
C HIS A 82 -14.01 11.92 -6.74
N LEU A 83 -13.00 12.46 -7.42
CA LEU A 83 -13.14 12.95 -8.80
C LEU A 83 -13.54 11.83 -9.76
N LEU A 84 -12.90 10.67 -9.68
CA LEU A 84 -13.23 9.53 -10.53
C LEU A 84 -14.62 8.96 -10.21
N TYR A 85 -14.99 8.91 -8.93
CA TYR A 85 -16.33 8.52 -8.49
C TYR A 85 -17.40 9.43 -9.06
N SER A 86 -17.23 10.74 -8.93
CA SER A 86 -18.16 11.76 -9.43
C SER A 86 -18.32 11.74 -10.96
N ASN A 87 -17.28 11.30 -11.67
CA ASN A 87 -17.29 11.13 -13.12
C ASN A 87 -17.66 9.71 -13.59
N GLN A 88 -18.14 8.84 -12.68
CA GLN A 88 -18.59 7.49 -12.98
C GLN A 88 -17.52 6.59 -13.64
N VAL A 89 -16.24 6.88 -13.40
CA VAL A 89 -15.12 6.05 -13.84
C VAL A 89 -15.11 4.74 -13.05
N LYS A 90 -14.74 3.65 -13.71
CA LYS A 90 -14.61 2.33 -13.06
C LYS A 90 -13.24 2.18 -12.42
N PHE A 91 -13.17 2.13 -11.09
CA PHE A 91 -11.92 2.05 -10.35
C PHE A 91 -12.08 1.35 -9.00
N ARG A 92 -10.93 1.01 -8.43
CA ARG A 92 -10.74 0.68 -7.00
C ARG A 92 -9.71 1.63 -6.42
N SER A 93 -9.88 2.02 -5.18
CA SER A 93 -8.94 2.92 -4.50
C SER A 93 -8.61 2.39 -3.12
N PHE A 94 -7.32 2.45 -2.77
CA PHE A 94 -6.76 2.09 -1.47
C PHE A 94 -6.09 3.33 -0.90
N VAL A 95 -6.68 3.88 0.15
CA VAL A 95 -6.30 5.15 0.78
C VAL A 95 -5.77 4.87 2.18
N GLY A 96 -4.76 5.60 2.63
CA GLY A 96 -4.15 5.42 3.95
C GLY A 96 -5.03 5.85 5.12
N GLY A 97 -6.09 6.63 4.86
CA GLY A 97 -7.03 7.13 5.86
C GLY A 97 -8.49 7.00 5.43
N ILE A 98 -9.40 7.20 6.37
CA ILE A 98 -10.84 7.16 6.11
C ILE A 98 -11.25 8.39 5.27
N MET A 99 -11.86 8.16 4.12
CA MET A 99 -12.34 9.21 3.23
C MET A 99 -13.66 9.79 3.75
N LYS A 100 -13.68 11.10 3.95
CA LYS A 100 -14.90 11.82 4.36
C LYS A 100 -16.00 11.66 3.29
N GLY A 101 -17.18 11.26 3.73
CA GLY A 101 -18.34 11.04 2.86
C GLY A 101 -18.46 9.62 2.30
N PHE A 102 -17.45 8.77 2.48
CA PHE A 102 -17.50 7.35 2.16
C PHE A 102 -17.34 6.45 3.38
N ASP A 103 -16.89 7.01 4.50
CA ASP A 103 -16.64 6.31 5.77
C ASP A 103 -15.78 5.04 5.61
N SER A 104 -14.87 5.07 4.64
CA SER A 104 -14.01 3.94 4.28
C SER A 104 -12.66 4.45 3.75
N ASN A 105 -11.65 3.62 3.88
CA ASN A 105 -10.35 3.78 3.22
C ASN A 105 -10.24 2.95 1.92
N TYR A 106 -11.34 2.32 1.51
CA TYR A 106 -11.48 1.59 0.27
C TYR A 106 -12.74 2.03 -0.46
N LEU A 107 -12.64 2.28 -1.76
CA LEU A 107 -13.75 2.60 -2.63
C LEU A 107 -13.64 1.80 -3.93
N SER A 108 -14.75 1.23 -4.40
CA SER A 108 -14.78 0.49 -5.66
C SER A 108 -16.03 0.77 -6.46
N THR A 109 -15.86 1.10 -7.74
CA THR A 109 -16.90 1.21 -8.75
C THR A 109 -16.66 0.28 -9.93
N GLY A 110 -15.55 -0.43 -9.95
CA GLY A 110 -15.12 -1.35 -11.00
C GLY A 110 -13.61 -1.57 -10.94
N ASP A 111 -13.01 -2.06 -12.01
CA ASP A 111 -11.65 -2.58 -12.03
C ASP A 111 -10.77 -2.06 -13.19
N GLU A 112 -11.20 -1.02 -13.90
CA GLU A 112 -10.42 -0.44 -15.00
C GLU A 112 -9.14 0.25 -14.47
N TYR A 113 -9.27 0.97 -13.36
CA TYR A 113 -8.16 1.61 -12.67
C TYR A 113 -8.01 1.11 -11.25
N VAL A 114 -6.79 1.11 -10.76
CA VAL A 114 -6.47 0.97 -9.33
C VAL A 114 -5.71 2.19 -8.88
N ILE A 115 -6.22 2.89 -7.87
CA ILE A 115 -5.55 4.03 -7.25
C ILE A 115 -4.97 3.56 -5.92
N VAL A 116 -3.70 3.82 -5.70
CA VAL A 116 -2.97 3.33 -4.53
C VAL A 116 -2.24 4.49 -3.87
N GLU A 117 -2.45 4.68 -2.59
CA GLU A 117 -1.52 5.44 -1.78
C GLU A 117 -0.23 4.63 -1.61
N ALA A 118 0.84 5.10 -2.22
CA ALA A 118 2.13 4.45 -2.31
C ALA A 118 3.04 4.94 -1.18
N ASP A 119 3.14 4.13 -0.12
CA ASP A 119 3.87 4.46 1.09
C ASP A 119 5.38 4.22 0.89
N GLU A 120 6.20 5.26 1.08
CA GLU A 120 7.66 5.19 1.03
C GLU A 120 8.26 4.51 2.26
N TYR A 121 7.52 4.42 3.36
CA TYR A 121 7.99 3.72 4.56
C TYR A 121 8.34 2.26 4.25
N ASP A 122 9.45 1.79 4.79
CA ASP A 122 10.02 0.45 4.50
C ASP A 122 10.18 0.17 2.98
N ARG A 123 10.25 1.23 2.16
CA ARG A 123 10.32 1.15 0.69
C ARG A 123 9.15 0.34 0.09
N SER A 124 8.02 0.31 0.78
CA SER A 124 6.84 -0.48 0.40
C SER A 124 6.29 -0.11 -0.98
N PHE A 125 6.43 1.15 -1.41
CA PHE A 125 5.99 1.62 -2.72
C PHE A 125 6.75 0.95 -3.89
N LEU A 126 7.96 0.41 -3.66
CA LEU A 126 8.72 -0.31 -4.69
C LEU A 126 8.12 -1.67 -5.06
N ALA A 127 7.14 -2.16 -4.31
CA ALA A 127 6.36 -3.34 -4.69
C ALA A 127 5.34 -3.06 -5.82
N LEU A 128 5.11 -1.79 -6.15
CA LEU A 128 4.19 -1.38 -7.21
C LEU A 128 4.91 -1.25 -8.56
N ASP A 129 4.17 -1.49 -9.66
CA ASP A 129 4.57 -1.22 -11.04
C ASP A 129 3.52 -0.33 -11.72
N PRO A 130 3.45 0.98 -11.35
CA PRO A 130 2.37 1.85 -11.75
C PRO A 130 2.40 2.19 -13.25
N ASP A 131 1.22 2.46 -13.82
CA ASP A 131 1.10 3.09 -15.13
C ASP A 131 1.36 4.60 -15.03
N TYR A 132 0.85 5.22 -13.96
CA TYR A 132 1.00 6.64 -13.67
C TYR A 132 1.41 6.84 -12.21
N SER A 133 2.34 7.75 -11.97
CA SER A 133 2.75 8.14 -10.62
C SER A 133 2.53 9.63 -10.39
N LEU A 134 1.99 9.97 -9.23
CA LEU A 134 1.93 11.34 -8.72
C LEU A 134 2.89 11.43 -7.53
N ILE A 135 3.83 12.38 -7.60
CA ILE A 135 4.76 12.67 -6.50
C ILE A 135 4.33 14.01 -5.89
N THR A 136 3.86 13.98 -4.65
CA THR A 136 3.33 15.19 -3.98
C THR A 136 4.42 16.06 -3.40
N SER A 137 5.39 15.46 -2.72
CA SER A 137 6.57 16.13 -2.15
C SER A 137 7.64 15.09 -1.85
N ILE A 138 8.91 15.51 -1.78
CA ILE A 138 10.01 14.67 -1.28
C ILE A 138 10.77 15.50 -0.24
N GLU A 139 10.68 15.09 1.01
CA GLU A 139 11.32 15.76 2.14
C GLU A 139 12.05 14.72 2.99
N LYS A 140 12.93 15.19 3.87
CA LYS A 140 13.66 14.34 4.79
C LYS A 140 12.73 13.86 5.90
N ASP A 141 12.27 12.62 5.79
CA ASP A 141 11.41 11.95 6.77
C ASP A 141 11.83 10.47 6.92
N HIS A 142 11.27 9.77 7.89
CA HIS A 142 11.51 8.34 8.12
C HIS A 142 12.99 7.99 8.29
N LEU A 143 13.70 8.73 9.15
CA LEU A 143 15.14 8.54 9.41
C LEU A 143 15.48 7.19 10.08
N ASP A 144 14.50 6.44 10.50
CA ASP A 144 14.60 5.05 10.96
C ASP A 144 14.72 4.03 9.81
N VAL A 145 14.36 4.45 8.59
CA VAL A 145 14.38 3.62 7.36
C VAL A 145 15.39 4.13 6.34
N TYR A 146 15.61 5.45 6.31
CA TYR A 146 16.50 6.12 5.37
C TYR A 146 17.62 6.82 6.12
N ASP A 147 18.86 6.53 5.74
CA ASP A 147 20.04 7.13 6.39
C ASP A 147 20.11 8.64 6.13
N ASP A 148 19.72 9.08 4.94
CA ASP A 148 19.80 10.47 4.49
C ASP A 148 18.80 10.78 3.36
N LEU A 149 18.76 12.05 2.93
CA LEU A 149 17.93 12.50 1.83
C LEU A 149 18.31 11.83 0.49
N GLU A 150 19.58 11.52 0.28
CA GLU A 150 20.04 10.88 -0.95
C GLU A 150 19.47 9.48 -1.10
N SER A 151 19.36 8.73 -0.01
CA SER A 151 18.75 7.39 -0.01
C SER A 151 17.23 7.45 -0.27
N ILE A 152 16.55 8.50 0.20
CA ILE A 152 15.15 8.78 -0.14
C ILE A 152 15.02 9.07 -1.64
N LEU A 153 15.79 10.03 -2.16
CA LEU A 153 15.79 10.42 -3.57
C LEU A 153 16.10 9.23 -4.49
N THR A 154 17.06 8.40 -4.10
CA THR A 154 17.37 7.15 -4.84
C THR A 154 16.17 6.22 -4.90
N SER A 155 15.46 6.04 -3.80
CA SER A 155 14.27 5.18 -3.75
C SER A 155 13.12 5.74 -4.60
N PHE A 156 12.90 7.06 -4.57
CA PHE A 156 11.93 7.72 -5.45
C PHE A 156 12.34 7.62 -6.93
N GLY A 157 13.65 7.74 -7.24
CA GLY A 157 14.17 7.53 -8.59
C GLY A 157 13.83 6.14 -9.12
N ILE A 158 14.11 5.09 -8.32
CA ILE A 158 13.74 3.70 -8.67
C ILE A 158 12.22 3.57 -8.88
N PHE A 159 11.41 4.20 -8.03
CA PHE A 159 9.96 4.18 -8.17
C PHE A 159 9.48 4.87 -9.46
N CYS A 160 10.07 6.02 -9.80
CA CYS A 160 9.78 6.73 -11.05
C CYS A 160 10.17 5.90 -12.28
N ASP A 161 11.32 5.22 -12.26
CA ASP A 161 11.79 4.36 -13.34
C ASP A 161 10.87 3.16 -13.58
N LYS A 162 10.17 2.67 -12.54
CA LYS A 162 9.16 1.63 -12.66
C LYS A 162 7.83 2.12 -13.25
N THR A 163 7.63 3.43 -13.36
CA THR A 163 6.39 4.01 -13.89
C THR A 163 6.35 3.87 -15.41
N LYS A 164 5.33 3.17 -15.92
CA LYS A 164 5.26 2.75 -17.32
C LYS A 164 4.94 3.87 -18.32
N LYS A 165 4.18 4.92 -17.89
CA LYS A 165 3.65 5.95 -18.81
C LYS A 165 4.07 7.36 -18.45
N SER A 166 3.67 7.84 -17.26
CA SER A 166 3.95 9.22 -16.86
C SER A 166 4.13 9.36 -15.36
N VAL A 167 5.13 10.15 -14.99
CA VAL A 167 5.32 10.69 -13.65
C VAL A 167 4.86 12.14 -13.66
N ILE A 168 4.00 12.51 -12.73
CA ILE A 168 3.53 13.87 -12.48
C ILE A 168 4.09 14.28 -11.13
N ALA A 169 4.89 15.33 -11.12
CA ALA A 169 5.52 15.83 -9.91
C ALA A 169 5.43 17.36 -9.87
N GLU A 170 5.51 17.94 -8.69
CA GLU A 170 5.67 19.38 -8.56
C GLU A 170 7.02 19.83 -9.13
N LYS A 171 7.04 21.01 -9.77
CA LYS A 171 8.22 21.49 -10.50
C LYS A 171 9.45 21.70 -9.63
N ASP A 172 9.24 22.06 -8.35
CA ASP A 172 10.28 22.42 -7.39
C ASP A 172 10.51 21.32 -6.32
N ILE A 173 10.27 20.06 -6.66
CA ILE A 173 10.68 18.95 -5.82
C ILE A 173 12.22 18.88 -5.86
N ASN A 174 12.85 19.41 -4.79
CA ASN A 174 14.29 19.40 -4.56
C ASN A 174 14.70 18.17 -3.77
#